data_e673ce671d7906188604443d97c0db11
#
_entry.id   e673ce671d7906188604443d97c0db11
#
_cell.length_a   1.000
_cell.length_b   1.000
_cell.length_c   1.000
_cell.angle_alpha   90.00
_cell.angle_beta   90.00
_cell.angle_gamma   90.00
#
_symmetry.space_group_name_H-M   'P 1'
#
loop_
_entity.id
_entity.type
_entity.pdbx_description
1 polymer ?
#
loop_
_entity_poly.entity_id
_entity_poly.type
_entity_poly.pdbx_seq_one_letter_code
_entity_poly.pdbx_strand_id
1 'polypeptide(L)'
;MNAPALPVDELFQLAPISLWLEDFSGIKRLFEQWRTEGIEDIRAHFALNPEAVQACSAAIRVLMVNERTLQLFGAHDMAQLVDNIAHVFRDDMHAQHAQDMAELWDGKMTFSCQTVNYTLEGRRIDVLLRARILPGHQHDWSRVVIALEDITDRVQTQARLAHSERFANGLFEHSPVSLWLEDFSTIRQLIDEVRAAGIEDFRTFLDVHPEFVERCMQEIRVLQVNQQTLRMFGARDKDELFANINRVFRDDMHEHFAEQLVDLWNNKIFQTRETVNYALNDQVVHVHLQFSVLPGHEDTWGLVLVSLTDITARKKAEAYLEFLGRHDALTKLKNRAYYDEELARLSRKGRFPVSVIVADLNGLKAANDTLGHSYGDDLLRRAGEALRKAVSEPTCVARIGGDEFAVLLPGTDEDGITPIVERIRAVVDMNNQFYTGPRLSFAIGTATAVQPGELTRAIQRADELMYVAKRAFYQQLQNDRRTGTDEAVPFPGTIRS
;
A
#
# COMPACT_ATOMS: atom_id res chain seq x y z
N MET A 1 48.16 54.37 -22.98
CA MET A 1 47.01 55.29 -22.93
C MET A 1 46.23 54.97 -21.68
N ASN A 2 46.35 55.78 -20.61
CA ASN A 2 45.49 55.63 -19.45
C ASN A 2 44.07 56.10 -19.84
N ALA A 3 43.08 55.23 -19.83
CA ALA A 3 41.68 55.65 -19.92
C ALA A 3 41.38 56.65 -18.80
N PRO A 4 40.68 57.76 -19.07
CA PRO A 4 40.32 58.70 -18.02
C PRO A 4 39.54 57.99 -16.96
N ALA A 5 39.89 58.15 -15.67
CA ALA A 5 39.08 57.57 -14.57
C ALA A 5 37.71 58.23 -14.65
N LEU A 6 36.66 57.39 -14.77
CA LEU A 6 35.27 57.84 -14.70
C LEU A 6 35.03 58.54 -13.36
N PRO A 7 34.30 59.66 -13.33
CA PRO A 7 33.90 60.32 -12.08
C PRO A 7 33.19 59.32 -11.19
N VAL A 8 33.41 59.36 -9.88
CA VAL A 8 32.82 58.42 -8.91
C VAL A 8 31.29 58.40 -9.00
N ASP A 9 30.69 59.55 -9.30
CA ASP A 9 29.22 59.70 -9.47
C ASP A 9 28.71 58.91 -10.69
N GLU A 10 29.46 58.87 -11.81
CA GLU A 10 29.09 58.07 -12.97
C GLU A 10 29.17 56.55 -12.68
N LEU A 11 30.22 56.12 -11.94
CA LEU A 11 30.35 54.71 -11.53
C LEU A 11 29.19 54.27 -10.61
N PHE A 12 28.73 55.14 -9.71
CA PHE A 12 27.59 54.90 -8.84
C PHE A 12 26.31 54.79 -9.67
N GLN A 13 26.07 55.67 -10.62
CA GLN A 13 24.88 55.69 -11.46
C GLN A 13 24.79 54.46 -12.40
N LEU A 14 25.93 54.03 -12.96
CA LEU A 14 26.02 52.91 -13.91
C LEU A 14 26.11 51.54 -13.24
N ALA A 15 26.13 51.46 -11.92
CA ALA A 15 26.21 50.19 -11.22
C ALA A 15 25.01 49.28 -11.58
N PRO A 16 25.22 47.97 -11.87
CA PRO A 16 24.17 47.07 -12.31
C PRO A 16 23.24 46.61 -11.17
N ILE A 17 23.49 47.05 -9.96
CA ILE A 17 22.68 46.76 -8.76
C ILE A 17 22.10 48.05 -8.20
N SER A 18 20.95 47.93 -7.47
CA SER A 18 20.37 49.06 -6.77
C SER A 18 21.33 49.57 -5.68
N LEU A 19 21.71 50.83 -5.73
CA LEU A 19 22.59 51.48 -4.75
C LEU A 19 21.90 52.71 -4.15
N TRP A 20 22.00 52.82 -2.83
CA TRP A 20 21.59 54.00 -2.04
C TRP A 20 22.79 54.53 -1.30
N LEU A 21 22.94 55.83 -1.26
CA LEU A 21 23.85 56.52 -0.37
C LEU A 21 22.99 57.25 0.69
N GLU A 22 23.22 56.95 1.95
CA GLU A 22 22.40 57.42 3.04
C GLU A 22 23.27 58.06 4.15
N ASP A 23 22.64 58.95 4.92
CA ASP A 23 23.23 59.55 6.10
C ASP A 23 22.56 59.00 7.36
N PHE A 24 23.30 58.22 8.15
CA PHE A 24 22.89 57.61 9.39
C PHE A 24 23.36 58.41 10.62
N SER A 25 23.82 59.62 10.46
CA SER A 25 24.27 60.46 11.58
C SER A 25 23.16 60.72 12.62
N GLY A 26 21.92 60.75 12.18
CA GLY A 26 20.75 60.80 13.04
C GLY A 26 20.62 59.58 13.95
N ILE A 27 20.77 58.35 13.39
CA ILE A 27 20.76 57.11 14.17
C ILE A 27 21.88 57.11 15.20
N LYS A 28 23.09 57.51 14.79
CA LYS A 28 24.22 57.58 15.72
C LYS A 28 23.96 58.48 16.91
N ARG A 29 23.38 59.68 16.69
CA ARG A 29 22.97 60.58 17.80
C ARG A 29 21.93 59.93 18.71
N LEU A 30 20.93 59.21 18.17
CA LEU A 30 19.96 58.47 18.98
C LEU A 30 20.64 57.40 19.84
N PHE A 31 21.59 56.67 19.25
CA PHE A 31 22.33 55.65 19.99
C PHE A 31 23.21 56.22 21.09
N GLU A 32 23.88 57.38 20.84
CA GLU A 32 24.67 58.09 21.84
C GLU A 32 23.77 58.59 22.97
N GLN A 33 22.57 59.13 22.66
CA GLN A 33 21.60 59.55 23.64
C GLN A 33 21.14 58.34 24.50
N TRP A 34 20.71 57.27 23.91
CA TRP A 34 20.23 56.09 24.65
C TRP A 34 21.32 55.46 25.53
N ARG A 35 22.58 55.48 25.11
CA ARG A 35 23.69 55.10 25.97
C ARG A 35 23.85 55.99 27.19
N THR A 36 23.64 57.31 27.04
CA THR A 36 23.66 58.24 28.18
C THR A 36 22.46 58.06 29.09
N GLU A 37 21.35 57.57 28.58
CA GLU A 37 20.15 57.19 29.34
C GLU A 37 20.29 55.83 30.05
N GLY A 38 21.39 55.10 29.85
CA GLY A 38 21.68 53.85 30.52
C GLY A 38 21.17 52.62 29.83
N ILE A 39 20.79 52.70 28.53
CA ILE A 39 20.37 51.52 27.74
C ILE A 39 21.62 50.76 27.35
N GLU A 40 21.76 49.55 27.90
CA GLU A 40 22.84 48.60 27.61
C GLU A 40 22.46 47.56 26.54
N ASP A 41 21.18 47.04 26.62
CA ASP A 41 20.63 46.05 25.67
C ASP A 41 19.62 46.74 24.74
N ILE A 42 20.09 47.06 23.53
CA ILE A 42 19.26 47.67 22.50
C ILE A 42 18.14 46.77 22.00
N ARG A 43 18.36 45.41 21.99
CA ARG A 43 17.36 44.46 21.54
C ARG A 43 16.18 44.41 22.49
N ALA A 44 16.44 44.40 23.81
CA ALA A 44 15.41 44.47 24.81
C ALA A 44 14.68 45.85 24.74
N HIS A 45 15.42 46.94 24.47
CA HIS A 45 14.84 48.28 24.30
C HIS A 45 13.87 48.31 23.10
N PHE A 46 14.25 47.78 21.93
CA PHE A 46 13.38 47.72 20.75
C PHE A 46 12.17 46.83 20.94
N ALA A 47 12.31 45.70 21.66
CA ALA A 47 11.19 44.82 21.97
C ALA A 47 10.12 45.47 22.86
N LEU A 48 10.54 46.34 23.80
CA LEU A 48 9.64 47.05 24.71
C LEU A 48 9.10 48.35 24.10
N ASN A 49 9.84 48.98 23.16
CA ASN A 49 9.53 50.28 22.58
C ASN A 49 9.63 50.23 21.05
N PRO A 50 8.62 49.69 20.34
CA PRO A 50 8.64 49.61 18.88
C PRO A 50 8.81 50.96 18.17
N GLU A 51 8.40 52.06 18.81
CA GLU A 51 8.58 53.45 18.34
C GLU A 51 10.09 53.84 18.25
N ALA A 52 10.95 53.23 19.04
CA ALA A 52 12.39 53.46 18.94
C ALA A 52 12.98 52.99 17.59
N VAL A 53 12.47 51.86 17.02
CA VAL A 53 12.85 51.39 15.69
C VAL A 53 12.36 52.37 14.62
N GLN A 54 11.13 52.89 14.77
CA GLN A 54 10.59 53.91 13.87
C GLN A 54 11.35 55.21 13.94
N ALA A 55 11.83 55.64 15.13
CA ALA A 55 12.68 56.79 15.31
C ALA A 55 14.04 56.61 14.58
N CYS A 56 14.63 55.41 14.61
CA CYS A 56 15.84 55.10 13.80
C CYS A 56 15.54 55.24 12.31
N SER A 57 14.43 54.67 11.82
CA SER A 57 14.04 54.80 10.42
C SER A 57 13.82 56.24 9.97
N ALA A 58 13.16 57.03 10.78
CA ALA A 58 12.91 58.47 10.53
C ALA A 58 14.19 59.33 10.58
N ALA A 59 15.24 58.84 11.25
CA ALA A 59 16.52 59.53 11.37
C ALA A 59 17.45 59.24 10.16
N ILE A 60 17.09 58.35 9.26
CA ILE A 60 17.80 58.06 8.02
C ILE A 60 17.49 59.18 7.00
N ARG A 61 18.51 59.67 6.33
CA ARG A 61 18.36 60.60 5.23
C ARG A 61 18.99 60.07 3.96
N VAL A 62 18.17 59.85 2.94
CA VAL A 62 18.65 59.46 1.60
C VAL A 62 19.37 60.62 0.95
N LEU A 63 20.61 60.40 0.58
CA LEU A 63 21.44 61.41 -0.07
C LEU A 63 21.44 61.24 -1.60
N MET A 64 21.49 60.02 -2.08
CA MET A 64 21.52 59.71 -3.50
C MET A 64 21.04 58.26 -3.73
N VAL A 65 20.39 58.02 -4.86
CA VAL A 65 20.10 56.68 -5.40
C VAL A 65 20.56 56.61 -6.85
N ASN A 66 20.88 55.41 -7.33
CA ASN A 66 21.26 55.24 -8.72
C ASN A 66 20.06 54.90 -9.62
N GLU A 67 20.24 54.90 -10.94
CA GLU A 67 19.19 54.58 -11.90
C GLU A 67 18.59 53.19 -11.69
N ARG A 68 19.43 52.24 -11.30
CA ARG A 68 18.96 50.87 -11.03
C ARG A 68 18.01 50.81 -9.85
N THR A 69 18.18 51.65 -8.83
CA THR A 69 17.24 51.80 -7.72
C THR A 69 15.88 52.32 -8.21
N LEU A 70 15.87 53.36 -9.01
CA LEU A 70 14.64 53.93 -9.56
C LEU A 70 13.87 52.87 -10.40
N GLN A 71 14.57 52.13 -11.26
CA GLN A 71 14.02 51.05 -12.04
C GLN A 71 13.43 49.92 -11.16
N LEU A 72 14.16 49.52 -10.12
CA LEU A 72 13.75 48.43 -9.22
C LEU A 72 12.43 48.76 -8.52
N PHE A 73 12.29 50.00 -8.04
CA PHE A 73 11.10 50.42 -7.29
C PHE A 73 10.00 51.06 -8.14
N GLY A 74 10.26 51.31 -9.45
CA GLY A 74 9.30 51.94 -10.36
C GLY A 74 9.13 53.42 -10.11
N ALA A 75 10.18 54.11 -9.67
CA ALA A 75 10.19 55.55 -9.45
C ALA A 75 10.74 56.28 -10.66
N HIS A 76 10.24 57.50 -10.95
CA HIS A 76 10.76 58.35 -12.02
C HIS A 76 11.99 59.11 -11.58
N ASP A 77 12.09 59.50 -10.31
CA ASP A 77 13.19 60.19 -9.71
C ASP A 77 13.30 59.91 -8.21
N MET A 78 14.39 60.40 -7.61
CA MET A 78 14.68 60.22 -6.18
C MET A 78 13.64 60.91 -5.29
N ALA A 79 13.11 62.06 -5.69
CA ALA A 79 12.12 62.78 -4.91
C ALA A 79 10.83 61.97 -4.75
N GLN A 80 10.30 61.43 -5.85
CA GLN A 80 9.13 60.52 -5.82
C GLN A 80 9.38 59.29 -4.94
N LEU A 81 10.58 58.68 -5.03
CA LEU A 81 10.91 57.49 -4.25
C LEU A 81 10.96 57.83 -2.76
N VAL A 82 11.59 58.93 -2.37
CA VAL A 82 11.72 59.34 -0.97
C VAL A 82 10.37 59.80 -0.38
N ASP A 83 9.57 60.53 -1.14
CA ASP A 83 8.22 60.96 -0.67
C ASP A 83 7.26 59.74 -0.45
N ASN A 84 7.53 58.64 -1.11
CA ASN A 84 6.76 57.39 -1.00
C ASN A 84 7.51 56.25 -0.28
N ILE A 85 8.58 56.56 0.44
CA ILE A 85 9.45 55.55 1.04
C ILE A 85 8.72 54.60 2.00
N ALA A 86 7.68 55.08 2.67
CA ALA A 86 6.81 54.29 3.57
C ALA A 86 6.04 53.21 2.80
N HIS A 87 5.81 53.32 1.49
CA HIS A 87 5.20 52.30 0.68
C HIS A 87 6.22 51.21 0.27
N VAL A 88 7.48 51.58 0.21
CA VAL A 88 8.61 50.67 -0.13
C VAL A 88 9.00 49.83 1.08
N PHE A 89 9.08 50.47 2.25
CA PHE A 89 9.52 49.90 3.52
C PHE A 89 8.33 49.78 4.48
N ARG A 90 7.65 48.66 4.46
CA ARG A 90 6.44 48.39 5.30
C ARG A 90 6.44 46.96 5.82
N ASP A 91 5.52 46.68 6.75
CA ASP A 91 5.16 45.34 7.25
C ASP A 91 6.37 44.50 7.69
N ASP A 92 6.79 43.54 6.84
CA ASP A 92 7.79 42.53 7.16
C ASP A 92 9.21 43.10 7.41
N MET A 93 9.45 44.37 7.03
CA MET A 93 10.77 44.99 7.22
C MET A 93 11.08 45.41 8.65
N HIS A 94 10.05 45.72 9.47
CA HIS A 94 10.30 46.31 10.78
C HIS A 94 11.13 45.41 11.70
N ALA A 95 10.84 44.09 11.70
CA ALA A 95 11.60 43.14 12.51
C ALA A 95 13.07 43.03 12.06
N GLN A 96 13.28 42.96 10.74
CA GLN A 96 14.66 42.93 10.18
C GLN A 96 15.40 44.21 10.42
N HIS A 97 14.74 45.35 10.26
CA HIS A 97 15.33 46.64 10.52
C HIS A 97 15.80 46.82 11.98
N ALA A 98 15.00 46.33 12.94
CA ALA A 98 15.42 46.31 14.35
C ALA A 98 16.70 45.47 14.54
N GLN A 99 16.83 44.35 13.85
CA GLN A 99 18.04 43.52 13.89
C GLN A 99 19.23 44.22 13.30
N ASP A 100 19.06 44.89 12.16
CA ASP A 100 20.13 45.65 11.48
C ASP A 100 20.61 46.82 12.35
N MET A 101 19.70 47.54 13.03
CA MET A 101 20.01 48.57 13.98
C MET A 101 20.76 48.04 15.20
N ALA A 102 20.41 46.86 15.68
CA ALA A 102 21.13 46.21 16.78
C ALA A 102 22.56 45.83 16.38
N GLU A 103 22.80 45.42 15.14
CA GLU A 103 24.15 45.17 14.64
C GLU A 103 25.02 46.44 14.59
N LEU A 104 24.43 47.59 14.18
CA LEU A 104 25.10 48.90 14.24
C LEU A 104 25.39 49.34 15.67
N TRP A 105 24.45 49.09 16.62
CA TRP A 105 24.67 49.37 18.03
C TRP A 105 25.85 48.58 18.60
N ASP A 106 26.02 47.33 18.20
CA ASP A 106 27.13 46.45 18.57
C ASP A 106 28.47 46.88 17.92
N GLY A 107 28.48 47.93 17.11
CA GLY A 107 29.67 48.49 16.47
C GLY A 107 30.05 47.84 15.14
N LYS A 108 29.16 47.04 14.54
CA LYS A 108 29.40 46.53 13.19
C LYS A 108 29.31 47.66 12.17
N MET A 109 30.29 47.73 11.27
CA MET A 109 30.35 48.73 10.19
C MET A 109 29.77 48.20 8.87
N THR A 110 29.39 46.93 8.85
CA THR A 110 28.77 46.25 7.71
C THR A 110 27.72 45.26 8.22
N PHE A 111 26.60 45.15 7.53
CA PHE A 111 25.60 44.14 7.77
C PHE A 111 24.96 43.67 6.47
N SER A 112 24.38 42.50 6.47
CA SER A 112 23.69 41.91 5.31
C SER A 112 22.53 41.08 5.77
N CYS A 113 21.36 41.29 5.14
CA CYS A 113 20.16 40.56 5.46
C CYS A 113 19.32 40.26 4.20
N GLN A 114 18.48 39.24 4.28
CA GLN A 114 17.39 39.04 3.31
C GLN A 114 16.14 39.68 3.90
N THR A 115 15.48 40.52 3.13
CA THR A 115 14.30 41.23 3.55
C THR A 115 13.33 41.41 2.39
N VAL A 116 12.14 41.96 2.69
CA VAL A 116 11.10 42.21 1.70
C VAL A 116 10.93 43.71 1.53
N ASN A 117 10.90 44.13 0.30
CA ASN A 117 10.53 45.50 -0.06
C ASN A 117 9.35 45.48 -1.02
N TYR A 118 8.78 46.64 -1.31
CA TYR A 118 7.64 46.76 -2.23
C TYR A 118 7.97 47.86 -3.27
N THR A 119 7.61 47.62 -4.53
CA THR A 119 7.66 48.68 -5.55
C THR A 119 6.57 49.72 -5.25
N LEU A 120 6.67 50.91 -5.87
CA LEU A 120 5.63 51.92 -5.74
C LEU A 120 4.26 51.49 -6.27
N GLU A 121 4.22 50.50 -7.17
CA GLU A 121 2.99 49.83 -7.65
C GLU A 121 2.47 48.79 -6.67
N GLY A 122 3.14 48.53 -5.56
CA GLY A 122 2.78 47.56 -4.54
C GLY A 122 3.22 46.11 -4.79
N ARG A 123 4.07 45.86 -5.80
CA ARG A 123 4.62 44.52 -6.05
C ARG A 123 5.67 44.19 -4.97
N ARG A 124 5.49 43.05 -4.30
CA ARG A 124 6.46 42.52 -3.33
C ARG A 124 7.72 42.04 -4.05
N ILE A 125 8.88 42.44 -3.53
CA ILE A 125 10.19 41.99 -3.98
C ILE A 125 11.00 41.49 -2.79
N ASP A 126 11.62 40.31 -2.95
CA ASP A 126 12.57 39.76 -1.99
C ASP A 126 13.95 40.31 -2.34
N VAL A 127 14.61 40.99 -1.40
CA VAL A 127 15.90 41.63 -1.64
C VAL A 127 16.97 41.14 -0.69
N LEU A 128 18.19 41.00 -1.20
CA LEU A 128 19.40 40.87 -0.40
C LEU A 128 19.99 42.25 -0.19
N LEU A 129 19.86 42.75 1.04
CA LEU A 129 20.44 44.05 1.46
C LEU A 129 21.84 43.84 1.99
N ARG A 130 22.78 44.69 1.52
CA ARG A 130 24.12 44.81 2.09
C ARG A 130 24.38 46.28 2.38
N ALA A 131 24.70 46.60 3.62
CA ALA A 131 25.00 47.92 4.06
C ALA A 131 26.46 48.05 4.53
N ARG A 132 27.08 49.17 4.25
CA ARG A 132 28.45 49.47 4.70
C ARG A 132 28.63 50.98 4.97
N ILE A 133 29.15 51.30 6.15
CA ILE A 133 29.63 52.63 6.45
C ILE A 133 30.93 52.86 5.69
N LEU A 134 31.00 53.96 4.93
CA LEU A 134 32.15 54.23 4.07
C LEU A 134 33.41 54.59 4.88
N PRO A 135 34.59 54.22 4.39
CA PRO A 135 35.87 54.66 4.99
C PRO A 135 35.93 56.18 5.17
N GLY A 136 36.38 56.62 6.34
CA GLY A 136 36.43 58.05 6.73
C GLY A 136 35.14 58.55 7.40
N HIS A 137 34.04 57.83 7.35
CA HIS A 137 32.74 58.20 7.97
C HIS A 137 32.32 57.31 9.15
N GLN A 138 33.26 56.51 9.71
CA GLN A 138 32.98 55.61 10.84
C GLN A 138 32.68 56.35 12.14
N HIS A 139 33.16 57.60 12.25
CA HIS A 139 33.00 58.41 13.45
C HIS A 139 31.65 59.13 13.51
N ASP A 140 31.02 59.42 12.36
CA ASP A 140 29.77 60.19 12.26
C ASP A 140 28.63 59.51 11.54
N TRP A 141 28.88 58.39 10.82
CA TRP A 141 27.96 57.62 9.99
C TRP A 141 27.25 58.46 8.92
N SER A 142 27.86 59.55 8.51
CA SER A 142 27.27 60.49 7.55
C SER A 142 27.23 59.97 6.11
N ARG A 143 27.90 58.82 5.82
CA ARG A 143 27.82 58.14 4.51
C ARG A 143 27.81 56.64 4.67
N VAL A 144 26.67 56.04 4.33
CA VAL A 144 26.42 54.61 4.32
C VAL A 144 25.99 54.24 2.92
N VAL A 145 26.62 53.25 2.34
CA VAL A 145 26.20 52.66 1.05
C VAL A 145 25.36 51.42 1.36
N ILE A 146 24.15 51.35 0.76
CA ILE A 146 23.28 50.19 0.79
C ILE A 146 23.14 49.69 -0.63
N ALA A 147 23.42 48.41 -0.84
CA ALA A 147 23.19 47.67 -2.08
C ALA A 147 21.99 46.73 -1.90
N LEU A 148 21.07 46.81 -2.84
CA LEU A 148 19.90 45.93 -2.88
C LEU A 148 19.96 45.08 -4.17
N GLU A 149 19.95 43.76 -3.99
CA GLU A 149 19.90 42.79 -5.06
C GLU A 149 18.51 42.14 -5.05
N ASP A 150 17.76 42.24 -6.15
CA ASP A 150 16.45 41.52 -6.29
C ASP A 150 16.73 40.04 -6.41
N ILE A 151 16.27 39.29 -5.43
CA ILE A 151 16.40 37.82 -5.34
C ILE A 151 15.06 37.11 -5.46
N THR A 152 14.02 37.82 -5.89
CA THR A 152 12.61 37.30 -5.93
C THR A 152 12.52 36.01 -6.74
N ASP A 153 13.07 35.98 -7.95
CA ASP A 153 13.04 34.80 -8.82
C ASP A 153 13.79 33.62 -8.19
N ARG A 154 14.90 33.87 -7.49
CA ARG A 154 15.64 32.84 -6.77
C ARG A 154 14.83 32.25 -5.63
N VAL A 155 14.25 33.10 -4.79
CA VAL A 155 13.42 32.69 -3.65
C VAL A 155 12.19 31.92 -4.12
N GLN A 156 11.49 32.41 -5.14
CA GLN A 156 10.32 31.77 -5.71
C GLN A 156 10.65 30.41 -6.35
N THR A 157 11.78 30.32 -7.05
CA THR A 157 12.22 29.06 -7.68
C THR A 157 12.56 28.01 -6.62
N GLN A 158 13.30 28.41 -5.56
CA GLN A 158 13.59 27.52 -4.44
C GLN A 158 12.31 27.08 -3.71
N ALA A 159 11.37 27.99 -3.48
CA ALA A 159 10.10 27.66 -2.84
C ALA A 159 9.27 26.70 -3.70
N ARG A 160 9.22 26.89 -5.02
CA ARG A 160 8.54 25.99 -5.96
C ARG A 160 9.18 24.60 -5.99
N LEU A 161 10.51 24.53 -6.03
CA LEU A 161 11.23 23.26 -5.99
C LEU A 161 10.95 22.51 -4.69
N ALA A 162 11.10 23.17 -3.54
CA ALA A 162 10.84 22.58 -2.24
C ALA A 162 9.37 22.16 -2.06
N HIS A 163 8.43 22.88 -2.67
CA HIS A 163 7.02 22.49 -2.70
C HIS A 163 6.81 21.23 -3.56
N SER A 164 7.39 21.20 -4.76
CA SER A 164 7.30 20.05 -5.67
C SER A 164 7.89 18.78 -5.05
N GLU A 165 9.04 18.89 -4.40
CA GLU A 165 9.69 17.77 -3.70
C GLU A 165 8.83 17.26 -2.54
N ARG A 166 8.30 18.14 -1.71
CA ARG A 166 7.41 17.76 -0.60
C ARG A 166 6.13 17.10 -1.10
N PHE A 167 5.56 17.62 -2.19
CA PHE A 167 4.37 17.06 -2.81
C PHE A 167 4.64 15.66 -3.38
N ALA A 168 5.73 15.47 -4.15
CA ALA A 168 6.11 14.18 -4.71
C ALA A 168 6.39 13.15 -3.61
N ASN A 169 7.14 13.53 -2.56
CA ASN A 169 7.40 12.67 -1.41
C ASN A 169 6.12 12.33 -0.66
N GLY A 170 5.21 13.28 -0.51
CA GLY A 170 3.90 13.05 0.12
C GLY A 170 3.05 12.04 -0.64
N LEU A 171 2.99 12.15 -1.97
CA LEU A 171 2.28 11.19 -2.82
C LEU A 171 2.89 9.78 -2.72
N PHE A 172 4.21 9.67 -2.72
CA PHE A 172 4.90 8.39 -2.60
C PHE A 172 4.67 7.75 -1.21
N GLU A 173 4.96 8.48 -0.13
CA GLU A 173 4.89 7.97 1.24
C GLU A 173 3.46 7.61 1.69
N HIS A 174 2.44 8.36 1.25
CA HIS A 174 1.04 8.15 1.65
C HIS A 174 0.20 7.43 0.60
N SER A 175 0.82 6.90 -0.47
CA SER A 175 0.12 6.05 -1.43
C SER A 175 -0.51 4.84 -0.72
N PRO A 176 -1.77 4.46 -1.03
CA PRO A 176 -2.41 3.26 -0.50
C PRO A 176 -1.84 1.96 -1.10
N VAL A 177 -0.99 2.06 -2.11
CA VAL A 177 -0.31 0.95 -2.78
C VAL A 177 1.12 0.86 -2.25
N SER A 178 1.63 -0.34 -2.01
CA SER A 178 3.04 -0.57 -1.68
C SER A 178 3.90 -0.18 -2.88
N LEU A 179 4.80 0.78 -2.69
CA LEU A 179 5.68 1.31 -3.72
C LEU A 179 7.15 1.10 -3.34
N TRP A 180 7.93 0.65 -4.32
CA TRP A 180 9.37 0.44 -4.23
C TRP A 180 10.04 1.21 -5.35
N LEU A 181 11.05 1.97 -5.03
CA LEU A 181 11.99 2.52 -6.00
C LEU A 181 13.27 1.69 -5.95
N GLU A 182 13.68 1.20 -7.09
CA GLU A 182 14.78 0.25 -7.21
C GLU A 182 15.73 0.66 -8.34
N ASP A 183 17.00 0.26 -8.21
CA ASP A 183 18.02 0.40 -9.23
C ASP A 183 18.35 -0.98 -9.80
N PHE A 184 18.07 -1.16 -11.08
CA PHE A 184 18.31 -2.38 -11.86
C PHE A 184 19.48 -2.21 -12.83
N SER A 185 20.31 -1.19 -12.67
CA SER A 185 21.40 -0.90 -13.61
C SER A 185 22.41 -2.03 -13.72
N THR A 186 22.75 -2.70 -12.61
CA THR A 186 23.63 -3.87 -12.60
C THR A 186 22.98 -5.05 -13.36
N ILE A 187 21.68 -5.27 -13.19
CA ILE A 187 20.94 -6.31 -13.89
C ILE A 187 20.96 -6.06 -15.40
N ARG A 188 20.78 -4.80 -15.81
CA ARG A 188 20.90 -4.40 -17.21
C ARG A 188 22.27 -4.79 -17.79
N GLN A 189 23.34 -4.47 -17.07
CA GLN A 189 24.71 -4.82 -17.48
C GLN A 189 24.90 -6.33 -17.60
N LEU A 190 24.43 -7.12 -16.61
CA LEU A 190 24.51 -8.57 -16.64
C LEU A 190 23.77 -9.18 -17.86
N ILE A 191 22.58 -8.65 -18.16
CA ILE A 191 21.82 -9.07 -19.34
C ILE A 191 22.56 -8.71 -20.64
N ASP A 192 23.15 -7.52 -20.72
CA ASP A 192 23.91 -7.08 -21.89
C ASP A 192 25.21 -7.89 -22.07
N GLU A 193 25.86 -8.33 -20.99
CA GLU A 193 27.02 -9.26 -21.03
C GLU A 193 26.60 -10.61 -21.65
N VAL A 194 25.48 -11.19 -21.22
CA VAL A 194 24.94 -12.44 -21.78
C VAL A 194 24.63 -12.28 -23.27
N ARG A 195 24.04 -11.14 -23.65
CA ARG A 195 23.73 -10.80 -25.05
C ARG A 195 25.02 -10.67 -25.89
N ALA A 196 26.04 -10.00 -25.34
CA ALA A 196 27.34 -9.84 -25.98
C ALA A 196 28.10 -11.17 -26.14
N ALA A 197 27.84 -12.16 -25.27
CA ALA A 197 28.36 -13.52 -25.39
C ALA A 197 27.70 -14.37 -26.52
N GLY A 198 26.71 -13.78 -27.24
CA GLY A 198 26.05 -14.41 -28.37
C GLY A 198 24.90 -15.37 -28.00
N ILE A 199 24.39 -15.29 -26.78
CA ILE A 199 23.21 -16.05 -26.35
C ILE A 199 21.97 -15.44 -27.02
N GLU A 200 21.21 -16.22 -27.78
CA GLU A 200 19.98 -15.82 -28.44
C GLU A 200 18.73 -16.28 -27.64
N ASP A 201 18.76 -17.50 -27.11
CA ASP A 201 17.70 -18.08 -26.30
C ASP A 201 17.99 -17.87 -24.79
N PHE A 202 17.56 -16.72 -24.28
CA PHE A 202 17.79 -16.34 -22.89
C PHE A 202 16.98 -17.21 -21.90
N ARG A 203 15.82 -17.73 -22.32
CA ARG A 203 15.03 -18.63 -21.47
C ARG A 203 15.78 -19.94 -21.20
N THR A 204 16.24 -20.60 -22.27
CA THR A 204 17.07 -21.81 -22.14
C THR A 204 18.36 -21.53 -21.36
N PHE A 205 18.94 -20.33 -21.51
CA PHE A 205 20.12 -19.94 -20.73
C PHE A 205 19.77 -19.91 -19.21
N LEU A 206 18.65 -19.32 -18.79
CA LEU A 206 18.24 -19.27 -17.39
C LEU A 206 17.90 -20.65 -16.82
N ASP A 207 17.30 -21.54 -17.62
CA ASP A 207 16.99 -22.92 -17.22
C ASP A 207 18.25 -23.74 -16.91
N VAL A 208 19.35 -23.48 -17.64
CA VAL A 208 20.66 -24.13 -17.44
C VAL A 208 21.50 -23.44 -16.36
N HIS A 209 21.28 -22.16 -16.12
CA HIS A 209 22.05 -21.30 -15.22
C HIS A 209 21.15 -20.65 -14.14
N PRO A 210 20.52 -21.41 -13.23
CA PRO A 210 19.68 -20.86 -12.18
C PRO A 210 20.44 -19.90 -11.26
N GLU A 211 21.76 -20.08 -11.08
CA GLU A 211 22.65 -19.19 -10.33
C GLU A 211 22.69 -17.75 -10.89
N PHE A 212 22.39 -17.57 -12.18
CA PHE A 212 22.30 -16.25 -12.79
C PHE A 212 21.08 -15.49 -12.29
N VAL A 213 19.96 -16.18 -12.10
CA VAL A 213 18.74 -15.59 -11.52
C VAL A 213 19.00 -15.15 -10.09
N GLU A 214 19.64 -16.01 -9.28
CA GLU A 214 20.02 -15.68 -7.90
C GLU A 214 20.94 -14.46 -7.83
N ARG A 215 21.95 -14.42 -8.70
CA ARG A 215 22.87 -13.29 -8.82
C ARG A 215 22.11 -12.01 -9.14
N CYS A 216 21.22 -12.03 -10.14
CA CYS A 216 20.42 -10.86 -10.48
C CYS A 216 19.53 -10.40 -9.32
N MET A 217 18.93 -11.33 -8.55
CA MET A 217 18.15 -10.98 -7.36
C MET A 217 18.98 -10.28 -6.29
N GLN A 218 20.23 -10.70 -6.09
CA GLN A 218 21.15 -10.10 -5.12
C GLN A 218 21.63 -8.69 -5.54
N GLU A 219 21.61 -8.40 -6.83
CA GLU A 219 22.05 -7.11 -7.39
C GLU A 219 20.93 -6.06 -7.43
N ILE A 220 19.68 -6.42 -7.05
CA ILE A 220 18.60 -5.43 -6.90
C ILE A 220 18.93 -4.50 -5.77
N ARG A 221 19.05 -3.21 -6.06
CA ARG A 221 19.24 -2.18 -5.04
C ARG A 221 17.95 -1.46 -4.76
N VAL A 222 17.36 -1.70 -3.61
CA VAL A 222 16.19 -0.95 -3.15
C VAL A 222 16.63 0.43 -2.69
N LEU A 223 16.18 1.47 -3.38
CA LEU A 223 16.49 2.88 -3.08
C LEU A 223 15.54 3.44 -2.04
N GLN A 224 14.24 3.14 -2.18
CA GLN A 224 13.22 3.65 -1.28
C GLN A 224 11.97 2.75 -1.29
N VAL A 225 11.29 2.70 -0.16
CA VAL A 225 9.95 2.10 -0.01
C VAL A 225 9.04 3.07 0.74
N ASN A 226 7.74 3.00 0.49
CA ASN A 226 6.76 3.85 1.16
C ASN A 226 6.18 3.20 2.43
N GLN A 227 5.38 3.97 3.18
CA GLN A 227 4.72 3.52 4.42
C GLN A 227 3.82 2.28 4.21
N GLN A 228 3.16 2.18 3.06
CA GLN A 228 2.28 1.04 2.78
C GLN A 228 3.07 -0.26 2.61
N THR A 229 4.29 -0.19 2.08
CA THR A 229 5.21 -1.34 2.01
C THR A 229 5.51 -1.88 3.40
N LEU A 230 5.86 -1.01 4.35
CA LEU A 230 6.14 -1.40 5.72
C LEU A 230 4.95 -2.10 6.39
N ARG A 231 3.75 -1.55 6.18
CA ARG A 231 2.50 -2.14 6.70
C ARG A 231 2.19 -3.49 6.08
N MET A 232 2.36 -3.63 4.76
CA MET A 232 2.06 -4.86 4.02
C MET A 232 2.94 -6.02 4.50
N PHE A 233 4.23 -5.76 4.74
CA PHE A 233 5.18 -6.78 5.14
C PHE A 233 5.39 -6.87 6.67
N GLY A 234 4.73 -6.00 7.45
CA GLY A 234 4.80 -6.02 8.91
C GLY A 234 6.15 -5.57 9.48
N ALA A 235 6.87 -4.71 8.74
CA ALA A 235 8.12 -4.11 9.19
C ALA A 235 7.86 -2.83 10.00
N ARG A 236 8.65 -2.57 11.03
CA ARG A 236 8.57 -1.35 11.86
C ARG A 236 9.11 -0.14 11.12
N ASP A 237 10.17 -0.35 10.37
CA ASP A 237 10.90 0.66 9.62
C ASP A 237 11.59 0.07 8.37
N LYS A 238 12.20 0.95 7.58
CA LYS A 238 12.90 0.57 6.35
C LYS A 238 14.14 -0.30 6.62
N ASP A 239 14.84 -0.05 7.71
CA ASP A 239 16.06 -0.77 8.06
C ASP A 239 15.74 -2.23 8.41
N GLU A 240 14.68 -2.47 9.19
CA GLU A 240 14.21 -3.82 9.49
C GLU A 240 13.77 -4.56 8.23
N LEU A 241 13.04 -3.89 7.32
CA LEU A 241 12.62 -4.49 6.05
C LEU A 241 13.83 -4.90 5.21
N PHE A 242 14.81 -4.00 5.04
CA PHE A 242 15.99 -4.25 4.21
C PHE A 242 16.91 -5.33 4.80
N ALA A 243 17.07 -5.36 6.12
CA ALA A 243 17.82 -6.41 6.80
C ALA A 243 17.20 -7.81 6.64
N ASN A 244 15.88 -7.89 6.33
CA ASN A 244 15.14 -9.14 6.21
C ASN A 244 14.52 -9.33 4.82
N ILE A 245 15.03 -8.65 3.79
CA ILE A 245 14.42 -8.65 2.46
C ILE A 245 14.35 -10.04 1.82
N ASN A 246 15.32 -10.91 2.12
CA ASN A 246 15.37 -12.30 1.70
C ASN A 246 14.25 -13.18 2.30
N ARG A 247 13.60 -12.73 3.39
CA ARG A 247 12.41 -13.39 3.93
C ARG A 247 11.15 -12.99 3.21
N VAL A 248 11.13 -11.79 2.61
CA VAL A 248 10.02 -11.29 1.82
C VAL A 248 10.00 -11.93 0.44
N PHE A 249 11.19 -12.07 -0.17
CA PHE A 249 11.40 -12.64 -1.51
C PHE A 249 12.06 -14.01 -1.40
N ARG A 250 11.27 -15.08 -1.35
CA ARG A 250 11.74 -16.46 -1.24
C ARG A 250 10.82 -17.41 -2.03
N ASP A 251 11.20 -18.68 -2.10
CA ASP A 251 10.45 -19.79 -2.69
C ASP A 251 10.07 -19.51 -4.17
N ASP A 252 8.80 -19.39 -4.50
CA ASP A 252 8.27 -19.20 -5.86
C ASP A 252 8.75 -17.91 -6.56
N MET A 253 9.38 -16.99 -5.82
CA MET A 253 9.91 -15.75 -6.40
C MET A 253 11.01 -15.99 -7.43
N HIS A 254 11.81 -17.04 -7.31
CA HIS A 254 12.85 -17.35 -8.30
C HIS A 254 12.27 -17.58 -9.71
N GLU A 255 11.20 -18.36 -9.80
CA GLU A 255 10.53 -18.63 -11.08
C GLU A 255 9.90 -17.35 -11.65
N HIS A 256 9.19 -16.58 -10.82
CA HIS A 256 8.59 -15.31 -11.24
C HIS A 256 9.62 -14.27 -11.66
N PHE A 257 10.78 -14.23 -10.99
CA PHE A 257 11.84 -13.30 -11.33
C PHE A 257 12.58 -13.74 -12.62
N ALA A 258 12.76 -15.04 -12.84
CA ALA A 258 13.29 -15.55 -14.12
C ALA A 258 12.40 -15.11 -15.29
N GLU A 259 11.07 -15.22 -15.17
CA GLU A 259 10.14 -14.70 -16.17
C GLU A 259 10.26 -13.18 -16.35
N GLN A 260 10.51 -12.43 -15.27
CA GLN A 260 10.76 -11.00 -15.35
C GLN A 260 12.04 -10.67 -16.12
N LEU A 261 13.10 -11.41 -15.91
CA LEU A 261 14.35 -11.26 -16.66
C LEU A 261 14.16 -11.55 -18.16
N VAL A 262 13.36 -12.58 -18.51
CA VAL A 262 13.01 -12.87 -19.93
C VAL A 262 12.23 -11.71 -20.55
N ASP A 263 11.29 -11.12 -19.80
CA ASP A 263 10.56 -9.94 -20.27
C ASP A 263 11.50 -8.74 -20.47
N LEU A 264 12.43 -8.50 -19.54
CA LEU A 264 13.45 -7.45 -19.65
C LEU A 264 14.42 -7.70 -20.82
N TRP A 265 14.81 -8.94 -21.05
CA TRP A 265 15.60 -9.33 -22.24
C TRP A 265 14.90 -8.92 -23.54
N ASN A 266 13.57 -9.05 -23.59
CA ASN A 266 12.74 -8.67 -24.72
C ASN A 266 12.33 -7.18 -24.74
N ASN A 267 13.02 -6.32 -23.95
CA ASN A 267 12.74 -4.90 -23.79
C ASN A 267 11.33 -4.56 -23.29
N LYS A 268 10.68 -5.46 -22.57
CA LYS A 268 9.41 -5.16 -21.90
C LYS A 268 9.70 -4.47 -20.57
N ILE A 269 9.86 -3.16 -20.62
CA ILE A 269 10.15 -2.30 -19.47
C ILE A 269 8.92 -1.96 -18.61
N PHE A 270 7.73 -2.37 -19.03
CA PHE A 270 6.50 -2.37 -18.25
C PHE A 270 5.94 -3.79 -18.19
N GLN A 271 5.73 -4.30 -16.98
CA GLN A 271 5.29 -5.67 -16.75
C GLN A 271 4.26 -5.72 -15.63
N THR A 272 3.32 -6.67 -15.73
CA THR A 272 2.36 -6.97 -14.66
C THR A 272 2.26 -8.47 -14.46
N ARG A 273 2.18 -8.91 -13.20
CA ARG A 273 2.00 -10.32 -12.85
C ARG A 273 1.39 -10.49 -11.47
N GLU A 274 0.78 -11.63 -11.23
CA GLU A 274 0.40 -12.07 -9.89
C GLU A 274 1.50 -12.97 -9.33
N THR A 275 1.93 -12.70 -8.11
CA THR A 275 2.98 -13.48 -7.44
C THR A 275 2.69 -13.59 -5.95
N VAL A 276 3.55 -14.34 -5.25
CA VAL A 276 3.45 -14.57 -3.82
C VAL A 276 4.69 -13.99 -3.15
N ASN A 277 4.46 -13.18 -2.12
CA ASN A 277 5.49 -12.66 -1.23
C ASN A 277 5.17 -13.11 0.21
N TYR A 278 6.09 -12.88 1.13
CA TYR A 278 5.92 -13.26 2.51
C TYR A 278 6.12 -12.06 3.44
N ALA A 279 5.19 -11.84 4.36
CA ALA A 279 5.38 -10.86 5.41
C ALA A 279 6.44 -11.36 6.43
N LEU A 280 7.01 -10.46 7.23
CA LEU A 280 8.02 -10.82 8.22
C LEU A 280 7.52 -11.76 9.35
N ASN A 281 6.21 -11.91 9.49
CA ASN A 281 5.55 -12.88 10.35
C ASN A 281 5.23 -14.21 9.65
N ASP A 282 5.84 -14.47 8.48
CA ASP A 282 5.67 -15.65 7.63
C ASP A 282 4.25 -15.82 7.01
N GLN A 283 3.40 -14.81 7.08
CA GLN A 283 2.11 -14.83 6.36
C GLN A 283 2.34 -14.70 4.86
N VAL A 284 1.62 -15.53 4.11
CA VAL A 284 1.58 -15.47 2.65
C VAL A 284 0.77 -14.26 2.20
N VAL A 285 1.34 -13.44 1.34
CA VAL A 285 0.72 -12.27 0.73
C VAL A 285 0.68 -12.48 -0.78
N HIS A 286 -0.50 -12.69 -1.33
CA HIS A 286 -0.69 -12.69 -2.78
C HIS A 286 -0.69 -11.26 -3.28
N VAL A 287 0.19 -10.93 -4.21
CA VAL A 287 0.34 -9.57 -4.73
C VAL A 287 0.13 -9.51 -6.23
N HIS A 288 -0.49 -8.43 -6.68
CA HIS A 288 -0.43 -8.00 -8.06
C HIS A 288 0.74 -7.03 -8.18
N LEU A 289 1.81 -7.49 -8.84
CA LEU A 289 3.03 -6.74 -9.07
C LEU A 289 2.93 -6.00 -10.41
N GLN A 290 3.27 -4.72 -10.39
CA GLN A 290 3.54 -3.92 -11.59
C GLN A 290 4.98 -3.40 -11.50
N PHE A 291 5.75 -3.65 -12.54
CA PHE A 291 7.11 -3.19 -12.70
C PHE A 291 7.17 -2.18 -13.84
N SER A 292 7.84 -1.07 -13.65
CA SER A 292 8.02 -0.04 -14.67
C SER A 292 9.36 0.64 -14.54
N VAL A 293 10.14 0.66 -15.61
CA VAL A 293 11.29 1.56 -15.72
C VAL A 293 10.76 2.97 -15.91
N LEU A 294 11.22 3.92 -15.09
CA LEU A 294 10.73 5.30 -15.15
C LEU A 294 11.31 6.06 -16.36
N PRO A 295 10.55 7.06 -16.89
CA PRO A 295 10.98 7.85 -18.04
C PRO A 295 12.36 8.49 -17.84
N GLY A 296 13.23 8.41 -18.86
CA GLY A 296 14.62 8.88 -18.84
C GLY A 296 15.62 7.89 -18.25
N HIS A 297 15.17 6.69 -17.83
CA HIS A 297 16.02 5.62 -17.31
C HIS A 297 15.93 4.32 -18.17
N GLU A 298 15.31 4.38 -19.35
CA GLU A 298 15.05 3.22 -20.21
C GLU A 298 16.33 2.53 -20.68
N ASP A 299 17.39 3.30 -20.89
CA ASP A 299 18.69 2.78 -21.33
C ASP A 299 19.53 2.19 -20.19
N THR A 300 19.30 2.66 -18.96
CA THR A 300 20.15 2.29 -17.82
C THR A 300 19.46 1.42 -16.78
N TRP A 301 18.14 1.47 -16.67
CA TRP A 301 17.31 0.89 -15.63
C TRP A 301 17.71 1.35 -14.22
N GLY A 302 18.36 2.51 -14.11
CA GLY A 302 18.82 3.08 -12.83
C GLY A 302 17.69 3.58 -11.92
N LEU A 303 16.46 3.67 -12.43
CA LEU A 303 15.29 4.01 -11.61
C LEU A 303 14.07 3.24 -12.11
N VAL A 304 13.63 2.32 -11.28
CA VAL A 304 12.48 1.44 -11.50
C VAL A 304 11.46 1.65 -10.40
N LEU A 305 10.20 1.71 -10.76
CA LEU A 305 9.07 1.71 -9.83
C LEU A 305 8.43 0.32 -9.85
N VAL A 306 8.41 -0.34 -8.70
CA VAL A 306 7.62 -1.54 -8.46
C VAL A 306 6.46 -1.18 -7.54
N SER A 307 5.24 -1.54 -7.95
CA SER A 307 4.05 -1.42 -7.12
C SER A 307 3.47 -2.80 -6.80
N LEU A 308 3.11 -3.01 -5.54
CA LEU A 308 2.52 -4.25 -5.05
C LEU A 308 1.15 -3.96 -4.46
N THR A 309 0.11 -4.56 -5.04
CA THR A 309 -1.25 -4.50 -4.52
C THR A 309 -1.58 -5.84 -3.86
N ASP A 310 -1.96 -5.84 -2.59
CA ASP A 310 -2.40 -7.05 -1.88
C ASP A 310 -3.74 -7.54 -2.47
N ILE A 311 -3.71 -8.74 -3.04
CA ILE A 311 -4.87 -9.43 -3.60
C ILE A 311 -5.24 -10.69 -2.80
N THR A 312 -4.71 -10.85 -1.59
CA THR A 312 -4.92 -12.05 -0.76
C THR A 312 -6.40 -12.28 -0.46
N ALA A 313 -7.15 -11.22 -0.14
CA ALA A 313 -8.58 -11.31 0.10
C ALA A 313 -9.34 -11.77 -1.15
N ARG A 314 -8.95 -11.24 -2.33
CA ARG A 314 -9.53 -11.65 -3.62
C ARG A 314 -9.25 -13.12 -3.91
N LYS A 315 -8.00 -13.58 -3.77
CA LYS A 315 -7.63 -15.00 -3.98
C LYS A 315 -8.35 -15.94 -3.04
N LYS A 316 -8.50 -15.58 -1.77
CA LYS A 316 -9.28 -16.35 -0.81
C LYS A 316 -10.77 -16.44 -1.19
N ALA A 317 -11.34 -15.33 -1.66
CA ALA A 317 -12.73 -15.31 -2.13
C ALA A 317 -12.91 -16.14 -3.40
N GLU A 318 -12.01 -16.04 -4.37
CA GLU A 318 -12.00 -16.86 -5.60
C GLU A 318 -11.93 -18.36 -5.26
N ALA A 319 -10.99 -18.77 -4.41
CA ALA A 319 -10.86 -20.16 -3.96
C ALA A 319 -12.10 -20.64 -3.20
N TYR A 320 -12.70 -19.78 -2.38
CA TYR A 320 -13.92 -20.10 -1.67
C TYR A 320 -15.13 -20.24 -2.60
N LEU A 321 -15.25 -19.36 -3.60
CA LEU A 321 -16.28 -19.47 -4.63
C LEU A 321 -16.13 -20.75 -5.47
N GLU A 322 -14.89 -21.09 -5.84
CA GLU A 322 -14.61 -22.36 -6.54
C GLU A 322 -14.97 -23.56 -5.68
N PHE A 323 -14.65 -23.51 -4.38
CA PHE A 323 -15.05 -24.53 -3.43
C PHE A 323 -16.58 -24.66 -3.35
N LEU A 324 -17.32 -23.54 -3.21
CA LEU A 324 -18.79 -23.53 -3.17
C LEU A 324 -19.43 -24.00 -4.48
N GLY A 325 -18.77 -23.73 -5.61
CA GLY A 325 -19.22 -24.22 -6.90
C GLY A 325 -19.28 -25.76 -6.99
N ARG A 326 -18.47 -26.44 -6.17
CA ARG A 326 -18.32 -27.91 -6.20
C ARG A 326 -18.69 -28.63 -4.91
N HIS A 327 -18.83 -27.91 -3.79
CA HIS A 327 -19.06 -28.50 -2.47
C HIS A 327 -20.27 -27.89 -1.78
N ASP A 328 -20.93 -28.68 -0.93
CA ASP A 328 -21.95 -28.21 0.00
C ASP A 328 -21.29 -27.44 1.16
N ALA A 329 -21.76 -26.23 1.41
CA ALA A 329 -21.16 -25.34 2.41
C ALA A 329 -21.21 -25.91 3.84
N LEU A 330 -22.24 -26.69 4.16
CA LEU A 330 -22.47 -27.24 5.50
C LEU A 330 -21.67 -28.51 5.75
N THR A 331 -21.80 -29.50 4.87
CA THR A 331 -21.24 -30.85 5.05
C THR A 331 -19.83 -31.01 4.46
N LYS A 332 -19.39 -30.05 3.61
CA LYS A 332 -18.13 -30.09 2.85
C LYS A 332 -18.02 -31.26 1.88
N LEU A 333 -19.10 -32.03 1.67
CA LEU A 333 -19.22 -33.00 0.58
C LEU A 333 -19.35 -32.30 -0.76
N LYS A 334 -19.31 -33.06 -1.86
CA LYS A 334 -19.69 -32.52 -3.16
C LYS A 334 -21.15 -32.05 -3.13
N ASN A 335 -21.42 -30.96 -3.88
CA ASN A 335 -22.78 -30.45 -4.01
C ASN A 335 -23.54 -31.12 -5.16
N ARG A 336 -24.80 -30.79 -5.32
CA ARG A 336 -25.68 -31.33 -6.37
C ARG A 336 -25.14 -31.03 -7.77
N ALA A 337 -24.64 -29.82 -7.99
CA ALA A 337 -24.11 -29.45 -9.31
C ALA A 337 -22.89 -30.32 -9.73
N TYR A 338 -21.98 -30.58 -8.81
CA TYR A 338 -20.87 -31.50 -9.06
C TYR A 338 -21.36 -32.94 -9.29
N TYR A 339 -22.38 -33.42 -8.52
CA TYR A 339 -22.95 -34.72 -8.69
C TYR A 339 -23.58 -34.90 -10.09
N ASP A 340 -24.33 -33.90 -10.56
CA ASP A 340 -24.95 -33.92 -11.89
C ASP A 340 -23.88 -33.89 -13.02
N GLU A 341 -22.79 -33.12 -12.85
CA GLU A 341 -21.66 -33.11 -13.77
C GLU A 341 -20.96 -34.48 -13.83
N GLU A 342 -20.73 -35.08 -12.68
CA GLU A 342 -20.09 -36.39 -12.57
C GLU A 342 -20.97 -37.52 -13.19
N LEU A 343 -22.28 -37.47 -13.00
CA LEU A 343 -23.21 -38.37 -13.69
C LEU A 343 -23.11 -38.24 -15.21
N ALA A 344 -23.11 -37.02 -15.70
CA ALA A 344 -22.96 -36.78 -17.14
C ALA A 344 -21.58 -37.25 -17.66
N ARG A 345 -20.53 -37.14 -16.86
CA ARG A 345 -19.20 -37.67 -17.18
C ARG A 345 -19.20 -39.21 -17.23
N LEU A 346 -19.76 -39.84 -16.21
CA LEU A 346 -19.82 -41.30 -16.12
C LEU A 346 -20.68 -41.91 -17.26
N SER A 347 -21.79 -41.24 -17.60
CA SER A 347 -22.64 -41.71 -18.73
C SER A 347 -21.92 -41.68 -20.07
N ARG A 348 -20.93 -40.79 -20.25
CA ARG A 348 -20.19 -40.67 -21.52
C ARG A 348 -18.89 -41.47 -21.57
N LYS A 349 -18.12 -41.51 -20.48
CA LYS A 349 -16.77 -42.08 -20.43
C LYS A 349 -16.46 -42.76 -19.09
N GLY A 350 -17.48 -43.21 -18.35
CA GLY A 350 -17.33 -43.87 -17.06
C GLY A 350 -16.73 -45.28 -17.15
N ARG A 351 -16.09 -45.68 -16.05
CA ARG A 351 -15.66 -47.08 -15.85
C ARG A 351 -16.82 -47.84 -15.23
N PHE A 352 -17.44 -48.71 -16.00
CA PHE A 352 -18.52 -49.59 -15.55
C PHE A 352 -17.99 -50.94 -15.03
N PRO A 353 -18.73 -51.63 -14.13
CA PRO A 353 -20.03 -51.23 -13.57
C PRO A 353 -19.94 -50.01 -12.66
N VAL A 354 -21.06 -49.28 -12.50
CA VAL A 354 -21.18 -48.12 -11.59
C VAL A 354 -22.30 -48.44 -10.60
N SER A 355 -21.94 -48.53 -9.34
CA SER A 355 -22.92 -48.62 -8.25
C SER A 355 -23.28 -47.23 -7.71
N VAL A 356 -24.53 -47.08 -7.35
CA VAL A 356 -25.10 -45.85 -6.79
C VAL A 356 -25.68 -46.16 -5.41
N ILE A 357 -25.39 -45.33 -4.44
CA ILE A 357 -26.03 -45.27 -3.13
C ILE A 357 -26.83 -43.98 -3.06
N VAL A 358 -28.11 -44.05 -2.72
CA VAL A 358 -28.92 -42.90 -2.30
C VAL A 358 -29.23 -43.09 -0.81
N ALA A 359 -28.97 -42.08 -0.02
CA ALA A 359 -29.15 -42.11 1.42
C ALA A 359 -29.92 -40.87 1.90
N ASP A 360 -30.90 -41.05 2.73
CA ASP A 360 -31.69 -39.99 3.33
C ASP A 360 -31.54 -40.03 4.86
N LEU A 361 -31.29 -38.85 5.44
CA LEU A 361 -31.04 -38.70 6.87
C LEU A 361 -32.36 -38.76 7.66
N ASN A 362 -32.53 -39.80 8.45
CA ASN A 362 -33.72 -39.99 9.23
C ASN A 362 -33.84 -39.01 10.41
N GLY A 363 -35.02 -38.47 10.64
CA GLY A 363 -35.35 -37.72 11.84
C GLY A 363 -34.84 -36.25 11.84
N LEU A 364 -34.32 -35.74 10.74
CA LEU A 364 -33.78 -34.35 10.67
C LEU A 364 -34.88 -33.33 11.03
N LYS A 365 -36.11 -33.49 10.49
CA LYS A 365 -37.22 -32.59 10.80
C LYS A 365 -37.55 -32.60 12.28
N ALA A 366 -37.66 -33.78 12.90
CA ALA A 366 -37.94 -33.89 14.33
C ALA A 366 -36.84 -33.27 15.20
N ALA A 367 -35.57 -33.42 14.81
CA ALA A 367 -34.44 -32.78 15.48
C ALA A 367 -34.54 -31.26 15.38
N ASN A 368 -34.84 -30.71 14.20
CA ASN A 368 -35.05 -29.27 13.99
C ASN A 368 -36.21 -28.73 14.83
N ASP A 369 -37.35 -29.41 14.81
CA ASP A 369 -38.58 -28.97 15.48
C ASP A 369 -38.44 -29.03 17.02
N THR A 370 -37.64 -29.98 17.55
CA THR A 370 -37.48 -30.19 18.99
C THR A 370 -36.30 -29.43 19.60
N LEU A 371 -35.15 -29.39 18.90
CA LEU A 371 -33.87 -28.88 19.42
C LEU A 371 -33.36 -27.66 18.66
N GLY A 372 -34.04 -27.26 17.58
CA GLY A 372 -33.68 -26.11 16.77
C GLY A 372 -32.73 -26.45 15.60
N HIS A 373 -32.64 -25.52 14.63
CA HIS A 373 -31.92 -25.74 13.38
C HIS A 373 -30.41 -25.99 13.57
N SER A 374 -29.78 -25.43 14.63
CA SER A 374 -28.36 -25.66 14.90
C SER A 374 -28.05 -27.16 15.15
N TYR A 375 -28.95 -27.86 15.80
CA TYR A 375 -28.82 -29.32 16.01
C TYR A 375 -29.01 -30.13 14.73
N GLY A 376 -29.94 -29.71 13.87
CA GLY A 376 -30.11 -30.31 12.54
C GLY A 376 -28.87 -30.11 11.67
N ASP A 377 -28.26 -28.92 11.72
CA ASP A 377 -27.01 -28.62 11.03
C ASP A 377 -25.87 -29.52 11.54
N ASP A 378 -25.76 -29.74 12.85
CA ASP A 378 -24.77 -30.65 13.44
C ASP A 378 -24.99 -32.08 13.00
N LEU A 379 -26.25 -32.51 12.96
CA LEU A 379 -26.60 -33.83 12.45
C LEU A 379 -26.22 -34.02 10.98
N LEU A 380 -26.44 -33.00 10.15
CA LEU A 380 -26.02 -32.98 8.75
C LEU A 380 -24.52 -33.02 8.58
N ARG A 381 -23.75 -32.25 9.41
CA ARG A 381 -22.27 -32.28 9.38
C ARG A 381 -21.74 -33.67 9.74
N ARG A 382 -22.30 -34.30 10.80
CA ARG A 382 -21.98 -35.68 11.21
C ARG A 382 -22.30 -36.69 10.12
N ALA A 383 -23.45 -36.54 9.46
CA ALA A 383 -23.83 -37.36 8.31
C ALA A 383 -22.81 -37.28 7.17
N GLY A 384 -22.43 -36.07 6.81
CA GLY A 384 -21.42 -35.83 5.77
C GLY A 384 -20.06 -36.43 6.14
N GLU A 385 -19.63 -36.27 7.39
CA GLU A 385 -18.37 -36.83 7.88
C GLU A 385 -18.37 -38.36 7.87
N ALA A 386 -19.48 -38.99 8.33
CA ALA A 386 -19.62 -40.44 8.33
C ALA A 386 -19.54 -41.01 6.91
N LEU A 387 -20.25 -40.43 5.95
CA LEU A 387 -20.23 -40.87 4.56
C LEU A 387 -18.81 -40.68 3.95
N ARG A 388 -18.15 -39.55 4.19
CA ARG A 388 -16.79 -39.28 3.68
C ARG A 388 -15.76 -40.28 4.24
N LYS A 389 -15.86 -40.65 5.51
CA LYS A 389 -14.97 -41.67 6.15
C LYS A 389 -15.23 -43.07 5.69
N ALA A 390 -16.49 -43.40 5.40
CA ALA A 390 -16.86 -44.74 5.00
C ALA A 390 -16.51 -45.07 3.55
N VAL A 391 -16.36 -44.07 2.68
CA VAL A 391 -16.17 -44.24 1.25
C VAL A 391 -14.80 -43.73 0.84
N SER A 392 -13.96 -44.59 0.25
CA SER A 392 -12.59 -44.22 -0.20
C SER A 392 -12.61 -43.66 -1.61
N GLU A 393 -11.64 -42.79 -1.94
CA GLU A 393 -11.44 -42.26 -3.30
C GLU A 393 -10.99 -43.37 -4.28
N PRO A 394 -11.30 -43.30 -5.60
CA PRO A 394 -11.92 -42.18 -6.32
C PRO A 394 -13.42 -42.29 -6.47
N THR A 395 -14.18 -41.69 -5.58
CA THR A 395 -15.62 -41.74 -5.54
C THR A 395 -16.23 -40.35 -5.36
N CYS A 396 -17.48 -40.20 -5.82
CA CYS A 396 -18.23 -38.97 -5.56
C CYS A 396 -19.20 -39.19 -4.42
N VAL A 397 -18.96 -38.54 -3.28
CA VAL A 397 -19.89 -38.45 -2.16
C VAL A 397 -20.49 -37.06 -2.14
N ALA A 398 -21.80 -36.92 -2.32
CA ALA A 398 -22.46 -35.65 -2.49
C ALA A 398 -23.69 -35.51 -1.57
N ARG A 399 -23.97 -34.24 -1.18
CA ARG A 399 -25.29 -33.87 -0.65
C ARG A 399 -26.08 -33.27 -1.79
N ILE A 400 -27.21 -33.95 -2.13
CA ILE A 400 -28.01 -33.61 -3.32
C ILE A 400 -29.33 -32.91 -2.97
N GLY A 401 -29.73 -32.90 -1.72
CA GLY A 401 -30.94 -32.27 -1.19
C GLY A 401 -30.78 -31.83 0.26
N GLY A 402 -31.86 -31.46 0.92
CA GLY A 402 -31.88 -31.06 2.33
C GLY A 402 -31.30 -32.11 3.28
N ASP A 403 -31.85 -33.31 3.25
CA ASP A 403 -31.51 -34.52 4.02
C ASP A 403 -30.98 -35.64 3.14
N GLU A 404 -30.86 -35.42 1.82
CA GLU A 404 -30.49 -36.41 0.82
C GLU A 404 -29.01 -36.38 0.44
N PHE A 405 -28.43 -37.58 0.41
CA PHE A 405 -27.04 -37.81 0.03
C PHE A 405 -26.95 -38.85 -1.08
N ALA A 406 -25.95 -38.73 -1.93
CA ALA A 406 -25.70 -39.73 -2.95
C ALA A 406 -24.19 -40.07 -3.03
N VAL A 407 -23.92 -41.33 -3.37
CA VAL A 407 -22.53 -41.81 -3.63
C VAL A 407 -22.51 -42.50 -4.98
N LEU A 408 -21.53 -42.14 -5.80
CA LEU A 408 -21.23 -42.78 -7.08
C LEU A 408 -19.94 -43.59 -6.94
N LEU A 409 -19.97 -44.85 -7.32
CA LEU A 409 -18.90 -45.84 -7.15
C LEU A 409 -18.51 -46.42 -8.52
N PRO A 410 -17.68 -45.74 -9.31
CA PRO A 410 -17.22 -46.26 -10.61
C PRO A 410 -16.36 -47.51 -10.42
N GLY A 411 -16.60 -48.55 -11.26
CA GLY A 411 -15.87 -49.80 -11.21
C GLY A 411 -16.28 -50.74 -10.07
N THR A 412 -17.44 -50.45 -9.40
CA THR A 412 -17.99 -51.26 -8.31
C THR A 412 -19.26 -51.94 -8.79
N ASP A 413 -19.36 -53.25 -8.61
CA ASP A 413 -20.53 -54.07 -8.92
C ASP A 413 -21.45 -54.27 -7.71
N GLU A 414 -22.47 -55.11 -7.86
CA GLU A 414 -23.47 -55.39 -6.84
C GLU A 414 -22.86 -56.08 -5.60
N ASP A 415 -21.85 -56.93 -5.78
CA ASP A 415 -21.14 -57.57 -4.66
C ASP A 415 -20.23 -56.60 -3.94
N GLY A 416 -19.58 -55.70 -4.68
CA GLY A 416 -18.65 -54.69 -4.13
C GLY A 416 -19.35 -53.56 -3.36
N ILE A 417 -20.63 -53.27 -3.59
CA ILE A 417 -21.36 -52.20 -2.88
C ILE A 417 -21.74 -52.61 -1.44
N THR A 418 -21.98 -53.89 -1.20
CA THR A 418 -22.42 -54.42 0.11
C THR A 418 -21.44 -54.08 1.23
N PRO A 419 -20.10 -54.34 1.10
CA PRO A 419 -19.13 -53.96 2.14
C PRO A 419 -19.06 -52.45 2.39
N ILE A 420 -19.35 -51.63 1.38
CA ILE A 420 -19.35 -50.15 1.53
C ILE A 420 -20.56 -49.74 2.37
N VAL A 421 -21.74 -50.28 2.13
CA VAL A 421 -22.93 -50.00 2.93
C VAL A 421 -22.73 -50.45 4.38
N GLU A 422 -22.15 -51.65 4.59
CA GLU A 422 -21.81 -52.13 5.95
C GLU A 422 -20.83 -51.20 6.66
N ARG A 423 -19.83 -50.68 5.95
CA ARG A 423 -18.88 -49.70 6.49
C ARG A 423 -19.61 -48.39 6.84
N ILE A 424 -20.51 -47.88 6.01
CA ILE A 424 -21.33 -46.71 6.33
C ILE A 424 -22.07 -46.92 7.63
N ARG A 425 -22.74 -48.09 7.80
CA ARG A 425 -23.45 -48.43 9.04
C ARG A 425 -22.52 -48.48 10.25
N ALA A 426 -21.38 -49.14 10.12
CA ALA A 426 -20.41 -49.24 11.21
C ALA A 426 -19.87 -47.86 11.65
N VAL A 427 -19.58 -46.94 10.70
CA VAL A 427 -19.14 -45.56 11.00
C VAL A 427 -20.27 -44.77 11.66
N VAL A 428 -21.53 -44.96 11.24
CA VAL A 428 -22.71 -44.34 11.85
C VAL A 428 -22.89 -44.83 13.29
N ASP A 429 -22.76 -46.14 13.53
CA ASP A 429 -22.88 -46.71 14.89
C ASP A 429 -21.77 -46.22 15.82
N MET A 430 -20.53 -46.14 15.32
CA MET A 430 -19.41 -45.56 16.05
C MET A 430 -19.65 -44.07 16.38
N ASN A 431 -20.15 -43.30 15.41
CA ASN A 431 -20.51 -41.89 15.61
C ASN A 431 -21.57 -41.75 16.72
N ASN A 432 -22.60 -42.60 16.71
CA ASN A 432 -23.68 -42.61 17.71
C ASN A 432 -23.21 -43.00 19.12
N GLN A 433 -22.11 -43.75 19.25
CA GLN A 433 -21.51 -44.06 20.56
C GLN A 433 -20.73 -42.84 21.12
N PHE A 434 -20.19 -42.03 20.27
CA PHE A 434 -19.35 -40.91 20.69
C PHE A 434 -20.14 -39.63 20.99
N TYR A 435 -21.21 -39.36 20.22
CA TYR A 435 -22.00 -38.13 20.36
C TYR A 435 -23.27 -38.36 21.19
N THR A 436 -23.46 -37.52 22.22
CA THR A 436 -24.71 -37.44 22.99
C THR A 436 -25.69 -36.52 22.26
N GLY A 437 -26.87 -37.01 21.89
CA GLY A 437 -27.91 -36.22 21.17
C GLY A 437 -28.69 -37.06 20.19
N PRO A 438 -29.35 -36.44 19.18
CA PRO A 438 -30.10 -37.18 18.17
C PRO A 438 -29.22 -38.18 17.46
N ARG A 439 -29.71 -39.45 17.40
CA ARG A 439 -29.01 -40.53 16.72
C ARG A 439 -28.92 -40.27 15.23
N LEU A 440 -27.72 -40.41 14.67
CA LEU A 440 -27.49 -40.43 13.24
C LEU A 440 -28.03 -41.73 12.67
N SER A 441 -28.87 -41.67 11.65
CA SER A 441 -29.45 -42.84 10.98
C SER A 441 -29.77 -42.51 9.54
N PHE A 442 -29.46 -43.41 8.62
CA PHE A 442 -29.79 -43.27 7.21
C PHE A 442 -30.81 -44.34 6.75
N ALA A 443 -31.77 -43.93 5.92
CA ALA A 443 -32.44 -44.81 4.99
C ALA A 443 -31.55 -44.93 3.74
N ILE A 444 -31.13 -46.11 3.36
CA ILE A 444 -30.18 -46.36 2.27
C ILE A 444 -30.85 -47.25 1.20
N GLY A 445 -30.73 -46.84 -0.06
CA GLY A 445 -31.03 -47.63 -1.23
C GLY A 445 -29.83 -47.73 -2.15
N THR A 446 -29.64 -48.86 -2.80
CA THR A 446 -28.52 -49.15 -3.68
C THR A 446 -28.95 -49.78 -4.97
N ALA A 447 -28.26 -49.47 -6.06
CA ALA A 447 -28.42 -50.16 -7.34
C ALA A 447 -27.16 -50.03 -8.19
N THR A 448 -26.98 -50.94 -9.13
CA THR A 448 -25.80 -51.01 -9.99
C THR A 448 -26.20 -50.90 -11.46
N ALA A 449 -25.51 -50.08 -12.22
CA ALA A 449 -25.55 -50.00 -13.67
C ALA A 449 -24.37 -50.78 -14.26
N VAL A 450 -24.62 -51.69 -15.16
CA VAL A 450 -23.57 -52.50 -15.81
C VAL A 450 -23.04 -51.80 -17.05
N GLN A 451 -23.82 -50.88 -17.64
CA GLN A 451 -23.47 -50.12 -18.84
C GLN A 451 -24.05 -48.69 -18.79
N PRO A 452 -23.49 -47.76 -19.58
CA PRO A 452 -23.87 -46.31 -19.52
C PRO A 452 -25.37 -46.05 -19.61
N GLY A 453 -26.11 -46.74 -20.50
CA GLY A 453 -27.52 -46.55 -20.73
C GLY A 453 -28.44 -46.95 -19.53
N GLU A 454 -27.90 -47.64 -18.54
CA GLU A 454 -28.63 -48.10 -17.36
C GLU A 454 -28.46 -47.17 -16.16
N LEU A 455 -27.54 -46.23 -16.20
CA LEU A 455 -27.16 -45.39 -15.03
C LEU A 455 -28.38 -44.62 -14.49
N THR A 456 -29.20 -44.03 -15.34
CA THR A 456 -30.43 -43.32 -14.93
C THR A 456 -31.43 -44.23 -14.24
N ARG A 457 -31.60 -45.48 -14.75
CA ARG A 457 -32.47 -46.46 -14.14
C ARG A 457 -31.94 -46.95 -12.78
N ALA A 458 -30.62 -47.11 -12.66
CA ALA A 458 -29.99 -47.48 -11.41
C ALA A 458 -30.21 -46.40 -10.34
N ILE A 459 -30.08 -45.11 -10.70
CA ILE A 459 -30.37 -44.00 -9.78
C ILE A 459 -31.82 -44.06 -9.31
N GLN A 460 -32.78 -44.19 -10.24
CA GLN A 460 -34.19 -44.30 -9.88
C GLN A 460 -34.47 -45.51 -8.98
N ARG A 461 -33.83 -46.64 -9.27
CA ARG A 461 -33.99 -47.85 -8.45
C ARG A 461 -33.39 -47.70 -7.05
N ALA A 462 -32.23 -47.04 -6.92
CA ALA A 462 -31.64 -46.73 -5.62
C ALA A 462 -32.56 -45.80 -4.80
N ASP A 463 -33.14 -44.79 -5.43
CA ASP A 463 -34.08 -43.87 -4.79
C ASP A 463 -35.35 -44.59 -4.30
N GLU A 464 -35.96 -45.44 -5.13
CA GLU A 464 -37.13 -46.29 -4.73
C GLU A 464 -36.78 -47.13 -3.50
N LEU A 465 -35.62 -47.78 -3.48
CA LEU A 465 -35.20 -48.63 -2.37
C LEU A 465 -34.90 -47.81 -1.10
N MET A 466 -34.33 -46.66 -1.22
CA MET A 466 -34.15 -45.73 -0.11
C MET A 466 -35.51 -45.30 0.48
N TYR A 467 -36.46 -44.94 -0.39
CA TYR A 467 -37.81 -44.59 0.08
C TYR A 467 -38.52 -45.72 0.82
N VAL A 468 -38.39 -46.98 0.36
CA VAL A 468 -38.89 -48.14 1.07
C VAL A 468 -38.25 -48.29 2.46
N ALA A 469 -36.92 -48.11 2.54
CA ALA A 469 -36.20 -48.15 3.81
C ALA A 469 -36.64 -47.00 4.76
N LYS A 470 -36.87 -45.79 4.22
CA LYS A 470 -37.37 -44.63 4.99
C LYS A 470 -38.77 -44.93 5.57
N ARG A 471 -39.69 -45.50 4.79
CA ARG A 471 -41.02 -45.89 5.27
C ARG A 471 -40.96 -46.95 6.37
N ALA A 472 -40.11 -47.95 6.20
CA ALA A 472 -39.95 -49.02 7.21
C ALA A 472 -39.44 -48.45 8.55
N PHE A 473 -38.48 -47.51 8.50
CA PHE A 473 -37.95 -46.82 9.70
C PHE A 473 -39.06 -46.08 10.46
N TYR A 474 -39.90 -45.29 9.78
CA TYR A 474 -41.00 -44.58 10.45
C TYR A 474 -42.13 -45.49 10.95
N GLN A 475 -42.41 -46.60 10.27
CA GLN A 475 -43.36 -47.60 10.76
C GLN A 475 -42.88 -48.29 12.04
N GLN A 476 -41.60 -48.62 12.10
CA GLN A 476 -40.94 -49.15 13.29
C GLN A 476 -41.03 -48.19 14.47
N LEU A 477 -40.69 -46.95 14.28
CA LEU A 477 -40.82 -45.90 15.30
C LEU A 477 -42.23 -45.71 15.83
N GLN A 478 -43.24 -45.82 14.96
CA GLN A 478 -44.67 -45.79 15.41
C GLN A 478 -45.08 -47.03 16.22
N ASN A 479 -44.56 -48.18 15.87
CA ASN A 479 -44.87 -49.44 16.61
C ASN A 479 -44.17 -49.43 17.99
N ASP A 480 -42.91 -49.00 18.07
CA ASP A 480 -42.14 -48.91 19.32
C ASP A 480 -42.80 -47.94 20.33
N ARG A 481 -43.36 -46.82 19.83
CA ARG A 481 -44.18 -45.91 20.63
C ARG A 481 -45.51 -46.53 21.14
N ARG A 482 -46.11 -47.43 20.37
CA ARG A 482 -47.38 -48.13 20.77
C ARG A 482 -47.14 -49.24 21.76
N THR A 483 -45.99 -49.91 21.72
CA THR A 483 -45.63 -51.02 22.58
C THR A 483 -44.99 -50.60 23.90
N GLY A 484 -44.72 -49.29 24.11
CA GLY A 484 -44.17 -48.80 25.37
C GLY A 484 -42.71 -49.17 25.62
N THR A 485 -41.99 -49.64 24.60
CA THR A 485 -40.58 -50.01 24.66
C THR A 485 -39.69 -48.82 24.36
N ASP A 486 -40.23 -47.61 24.44
CA ASP A 486 -39.43 -46.37 24.32
C ASP A 486 -38.64 -46.21 25.62
N GLU A 487 -37.41 -46.74 25.70
CA GLU A 487 -36.42 -46.22 26.60
C GLU A 487 -36.18 -44.77 26.17
N ALA A 488 -36.94 -43.87 26.79
CA ALA A 488 -36.74 -42.44 26.67
C ALA A 488 -35.29 -42.18 27.05
N VAL A 489 -34.45 -41.92 26.04
CA VAL A 489 -33.10 -41.36 26.27
C VAL A 489 -33.30 -40.10 27.09
N PRO A 490 -32.83 -40.02 28.33
CA PRO A 490 -33.02 -38.85 29.17
C PRO A 490 -32.22 -37.71 28.55
N PHE A 491 -32.92 -36.67 28.11
CA PHE A 491 -32.27 -35.41 27.78
C PHE A 491 -31.58 -34.87 29.03
N PRO A 492 -30.25 -34.66 29.03
CA PRO A 492 -29.61 -34.06 30.17
C PRO A 492 -30.16 -32.64 30.37
N GLY A 493 -30.77 -32.47 31.54
CA GLY A 493 -31.34 -31.20 31.97
C GLY A 493 -30.34 -30.07 31.92
N THR A 494 -30.89 -28.94 31.62
CA THR A 494 -30.35 -27.58 31.83
C THR A 494 -29.26 -27.50 32.90
N ILE A 495 -28.04 -27.25 32.52
CA ILE A 495 -27.03 -26.66 33.42
C ILE A 495 -27.40 -25.18 33.51
N ARG A 496 -27.90 -24.79 34.70
CA ARG A 496 -28.09 -23.39 35.10
C ARG A 496 -26.75 -22.73 35.37
N SER A 497 -26.71 -21.44 34.97
CA SER A 497 -25.75 -20.34 35.23
C SER A 497 -24.42 -20.43 34.57
#